data_d257edd99ac77900f747acd88ee3472e
#
_entry.id   d257edd99ac77900f747acd88ee3472e
#
_cell.length_a   1.000
_cell.length_b   1.000
_cell.length_c   1.000
_cell.angle_alpha   90.00
_cell.angle_beta   90.00
_cell.angle_gamma   90.00
#
_symmetry.space_group_name_H-M   'P 1'
#
loop_
_entity.id
_entity.type
_entity.pdbx_description
1 polymer ?
#
loop_
_entity_poly.entity_id
_entity_poly.type
_entity_poly.pdbx_seq_one_letter_code
_entity_poly.pdbx_strand_id
1 'polypeptide(L)'
;MNARKQLWIAVICMTFVVILGTLGFMTIEEISLFQAFWMTMITVLTVGYGDVVPVTQAGKFFALLIIPVGVGIVTYAMGVVAAMIIEGNLFHAVRRKKMDKQIAQLQKHIIVCGCGRVGLQVVHELQEKKIPFVVVDKDESIFEQEKLLYVHGDATEDQVLHNAGISKAAGLVAIVANDAENVFITLTARGLNGAIKIVARAEKPETEEKLRRAGANKVINPSSMAGIHIAKGIANPLTVHYIDTVLYGIEQSFVIEEIQVGKDSILASKSLLESNVRNQFDVTILAILRDGYIIHNPTGQEKLQEHDMIIVFGSVEKLGQFEKELQSKR
;
A
#
# COMPACT_ATOMS: atom_id res chain seq x y z
N MET A 1 18.74 6.11 21.58
CA MET A 1 19.84 5.18 21.28
C MET A 1 19.20 3.89 20.76
N ASN A 2 19.59 3.39 19.56
CA ASN A 2 18.90 2.24 18.95
C ASN A 2 18.94 1.00 19.87
N ALA A 3 17.80 0.36 20.11
CA ALA A 3 17.65 -0.83 20.97
C ALA A 3 18.66 -1.95 20.61
N ARG A 4 19.02 -2.10 19.32
CA ARG A 4 20.10 -2.99 18.89
C ARG A 4 21.46 -2.63 19.48
N LYS A 5 21.84 -1.35 19.56
CA LYS A 5 23.10 -0.93 20.18
C LYS A 5 23.09 -1.21 21.67
N GLN A 6 21.96 -0.99 22.34
CA GLN A 6 21.79 -1.28 23.78
C GLN A 6 21.95 -2.78 24.06
N LEU A 7 21.33 -3.64 23.23
CA LEU A 7 21.48 -5.08 23.35
C LEU A 7 22.93 -5.54 23.14
N TRP A 8 23.64 -5.02 22.13
CA TRP A 8 25.05 -5.33 21.89
C TRP A 8 25.93 -4.90 23.06
N ILE A 9 25.69 -3.72 23.64
CA ILE A 9 26.42 -3.24 24.82
C ILE A 9 26.17 -4.20 26.00
N ALA A 10 24.91 -4.57 26.24
CA ALA A 10 24.57 -5.51 27.33
C ALA A 10 25.25 -6.88 27.12
N VAL A 11 25.29 -7.41 25.90
CA VAL A 11 25.98 -8.68 25.60
C VAL A 11 27.48 -8.57 25.83
N ILE A 12 28.12 -7.48 25.41
CA ILE A 12 29.56 -7.25 25.64
C ILE A 12 29.85 -7.14 27.14
N CYS A 13 29.07 -6.35 27.87
CA CYS A 13 29.22 -6.23 29.35
C CYS A 13 28.99 -7.56 30.03
N MET A 14 27.99 -8.34 29.63
CA MET A 14 27.72 -9.67 30.17
C MET A 14 28.90 -10.62 29.95
N THR A 15 29.44 -10.65 28.72
CA THR A 15 30.60 -11.47 28.37
C THR A 15 31.82 -11.09 29.25
N PHE A 16 32.04 -9.79 29.44
CA PHE A 16 33.10 -9.29 30.29
C PHE A 16 32.94 -9.73 31.76
N VAL A 17 31.74 -9.63 32.31
CA VAL A 17 31.43 -10.07 33.69
C VAL A 17 31.62 -11.56 33.86
N VAL A 18 31.19 -12.36 32.87
CA VAL A 18 31.37 -13.81 32.88
C VAL A 18 32.86 -14.19 32.86
N ILE A 19 33.65 -13.55 31.99
CA ILE A 19 35.11 -13.78 31.94
C ILE A 19 35.76 -13.39 33.25
N LEU A 20 35.47 -12.19 33.75
CA LEU A 20 36.04 -11.70 35.00
C LEU A 20 35.65 -12.58 36.20
N GLY A 21 34.38 -12.99 36.30
CA GLY A 21 33.88 -13.88 37.33
C GLY A 21 34.51 -15.25 37.29
N THR A 22 34.62 -15.83 36.07
CA THR A 22 35.26 -17.14 35.87
C THR A 22 36.74 -17.12 36.31
N LEU A 23 37.50 -16.14 35.82
CA LEU A 23 38.92 -16.02 36.18
C LEU A 23 39.12 -15.70 37.70
N GLY A 24 38.28 -14.83 38.26
CA GLY A 24 38.32 -14.49 39.65
C GLY A 24 38.03 -15.67 40.57
N PHE A 25 36.94 -16.41 40.32
CA PHE A 25 36.64 -17.59 41.15
C PHE A 25 37.63 -18.73 40.92
N MET A 26 38.13 -18.93 39.70
CA MET A 26 39.18 -19.94 39.43
C MET A 26 40.44 -19.69 40.27
N THR A 27 40.86 -18.40 40.41
CA THR A 27 42.11 -18.06 41.12
C THR A 27 41.90 -17.95 42.62
N ILE A 28 40.73 -17.49 43.10
CA ILE A 28 40.45 -17.28 44.52
C ILE A 28 40.05 -18.58 45.22
N GLU A 29 39.25 -19.43 44.57
CA GLU A 29 38.75 -20.68 45.14
C GLU A 29 39.60 -21.90 44.72
N GLU A 30 40.63 -21.72 43.88
CA GLU A 30 41.51 -22.79 43.35
C GLU A 30 40.73 -23.96 42.69
N ILE A 31 39.59 -23.64 42.05
CA ILE A 31 38.72 -24.61 41.38
C ILE A 31 39.04 -24.68 39.88
N SER A 32 38.53 -25.75 39.21
CA SER A 32 38.76 -25.89 37.77
C SER A 32 38.03 -24.80 36.98
N LEU A 33 38.57 -24.48 35.80
CA LEU A 33 37.98 -23.50 34.88
C LEU A 33 36.47 -23.76 34.64
N PHE A 34 36.11 -25.05 34.46
CA PHE A 34 34.71 -25.41 34.24
C PHE A 34 33.83 -25.15 35.44
N GLN A 35 34.28 -25.47 36.63
CA GLN A 35 33.54 -25.18 37.89
C GLN A 35 33.37 -23.68 38.13
N ALA A 36 34.44 -22.89 37.90
CA ALA A 36 34.39 -21.43 38.02
C ALA A 36 33.40 -20.82 36.98
N PHE A 37 33.48 -21.27 35.72
CA PHE A 37 32.55 -20.83 34.68
C PHE A 37 31.10 -21.21 35.01
N TRP A 38 30.86 -22.47 35.38
CA TRP A 38 29.56 -22.97 35.82
C TRP A 38 28.99 -22.12 36.92
N MET A 39 29.72 -21.94 38.03
CA MET A 39 29.31 -21.15 39.16
C MET A 39 28.98 -19.71 38.76
N THR A 40 29.83 -19.08 37.95
CA THR A 40 29.59 -17.71 37.47
C THR A 40 28.32 -17.61 36.65
N MET A 41 28.13 -18.54 35.71
CA MET A 41 26.96 -18.54 34.80
C MET A 41 25.67 -18.73 35.53
N ILE A 42 25.56 -19.77 36.41
CA ILE A 42 24.31 -20.05 37.14
C ILE A 42 23.98 -18.95 38.15
N THR A 43 25.00 -18.26 38.65
CA THR A 43 24.80 -17.14 39.59
C THR A 43 24.35 -15.88 38.87
N VAL A 44 25.02 -15.50 37.79
CA VAL A 44 24.66 -14.30 36.99
C VAL A 44 23.31 -14.46 36.33
N LEU A 45 22.95 -15.67 35.86
CA LEU A 45 21.62 -15.99 35.32
C LEU A 45 20.55 -16.18 36.40
N THR A 46 20.90 -15.95 37.69
CA THR A 46 19.98 -16.06 38.85
C THR A 46 19.36 -17.46 39.05
N VAL A 47 20.00 -18.51 38.56
CA VAL A 47 19.55 -19.92 38.72
C VAL A 47 19.94 -20.45 40.06
N GLY A 48 21.23 -20.33 40.45
CA GLY A 48 21.76 -20.62 41.82
C GLY A 48 21.49 -22.03 42.35
N TYR A 49 21.90 -23.08 41.66
CA TYR A 49 21.71 -24.47 42.15
C TYR A 49 22.36 -24.75 43.50
N GLY A 50 23.41 -24.00 43.87
CA GLY A 50 24.14 -24.16 45.11
C GLY A 50 25.04 -25.40 45.19
N ASP A 51 25.31 -26.05 44.06
CA ASP A 51 26.18 -27.21 43.90
C ASP A 51 27.67 -26.82 43.97
N VAL A 52 28.02 -25.61 43.51
CA VAL A 52 29.34 -24.99 43.61
C VAL A 52 29.15 -23.58 44.19
N VAL A 53 29.73 -23.33 45.39
CA VAL A 53 29.63 -22.04 46.07
C VAL A 53 31.00 -21.57 46.55
N PRO A 54 31.22 -20.24 46.73
CA PRO A 54 32.45 -19.72 47.28
C PRO A 54 32.62 -20.17 48.74
N VAL A 55 33.71 -20.85 49.04
CA VAL A 55 34.00 -21.37 50.39
C VAL A 55 34.89 -20.37 51.16
N THR A 56 35.87 -19.77 50.47
CA THR A 56 36.81 -18.83 51.07
C THR A 56 36.16 -17.48 51.40
N GLN A 57 36.70 -16.78 52.40
CA GLN A 57 36.20 -15.43 52.70
C GLN A 57 36.43 -14.47 51.50
N ALA A 58 37.59 -14.56 50.84
CA ALA A 58 37.91 -13.78 49.67
C ALA A 58 36.93 -14.04 48.50
N GLY A 59 36.57 -15.29 48.26
CA GLY A 59 35.58 -15.65 47.22
C GLY A 59 34.18 -15.13 47.58
N LYS A 60 33.77 -15.16 48.83
CA LYS A 60 32.51 -14.55 49.28
C LYS A 60 32.47 -13.05 49.04
N PHE A 61 33.55 -12.33 49.36
CA PHE A 61 33.66 -10.90 49.08
C PHE A 61 33.65 -10.62 47.59
N PHE A 62 34.35 -11.39 46.78
CA PHE A 62 34.33 -11.26 45.33
C PHE A 62 32.92 -11.50 44.74
N ALA A 63 32.21 -12.51 45.29
CA ALA A 63 30.82 -12.77 44.90
C ALA A 63 29.89 -11.58 45.20
N LEU A 64 30.03 -10.94 46.36
CA LEU A 64 29.26 -9.75 46.76
C LEU A 64 29.47 -8.57 45.80
N LEU A 65 30.59 -8.48 45.13
CA LEU A 65 30.89 -7.42 44.15
C LEU A 65 30.36 -7.79 42.75
N ILE A 66 30.58 -9.04 42.29
CA ILE A 66 30.31 -9.42 40.92
C ILE A 66 28.86 -9.76 40.65
N ILE A 67 28.17 -10.35 41.68
CA ILE A 67 26.75 -10.77 41.52
C ILE A 67 25.81 -9.61 41.25
N PRO A 68 25.82 -8.51 42.01
CA PRO A 68 24.91 -7.39 41.75
C PRO A 68 25.13 -6.78 40.34
N VAL A 69 26.38 -6.69 39.91
CA VAL A 69 26.73 -6.17 38.58
C VAL A 69 26.22 -7.11 37.48
N GLY A 70 26.45 -8.42 37.64
CA GLY A 70 25.98 -9.43 36.67
C GLY A 70 24.46 -9.46 36.56
N VAL A 71 23.77 -9.55 37.69
CA VAL A 71 22.29 -9.56 37.77
C VAL A 71 21.70 -8.26 37.19
N GLY A 72 22.32 -7.10 37.51
CA GLY A 72 21.90 -5.83 36.94
C GLY A 72 21.98 -5.78 35.40
N ILE A 73 23.06 -6.32 34.84
CA ILE A 73 23.23 -6.39 33.36
C ILE A 73 22.21 -7.33 32.74
N VAL A 74 21.94 -8.50 33.34
CA VAL A 74 20.92 -9.45 32.85
C VAL A 74 19.54 -8.83 32.88
N THR A 75 19.16 -8.20 34.01
CA THR A 75 17.87 -7.54 34.17
C THR A 75 17.70 -6.42 33.14
N TYR A 76 18.74 -5.62 32.91
CA TYR A 76 18.74 -4.59 31.87
C TYR A 76 18.57 -5.18 30.45
N ALA A 77 19.30 -6.25 30.12
CA ALA A 77 19.18 -6.93 28.83
C ALA A 77 17.78 -7.49 28.62
N MET A 78 17.17 -8.10 29.63
CA MET A 78 15.79 -8.58 29.57
C MET A 78 14.78 -7.44 29.33
N GLY A 79 14.97 -6.30 30.00
CA GLY A 79 14.16 -5.10 29.79
C GLY A 79 14.28 -4.58 28.34
N VAL A 80 15.48 -4.54 27.77
CA VAL A 80 15.69 -4.14 26.37
C VAL A 80 15.01 -5.10 25.40
N VAL A 81 15.10 -6.43 25.63
CA VAL A 81 14.42 -7.43 24.80
C VAL A 81 12.90 -7.30 24.92
N ALA A 82 12.38 -7.12 26.12
CA ALA A 82 10.95 -6.90 26.34
C ALA A 82 10.45 -5.64 25.62
N ALA A 83 11.20 -4.53 25.71
CA ALA A 83 10.89 -3.30 24.98
C ALA A 83 10.88 -3.53 23.45
N MET A 84 11.86 -4.26 22.90
CA MET A 84 11.91 -4.59 21.47
C MET A 84 10.71 -5.44 21.00
N ILE A 85 10.19 -6.30 21.87
CA ILE A 85 8.99 -7.12 21.57
C ILE A 85 7.73 -6.24 21.62
N ILE A 86 7.61 -5.41 22.65
CA ILE A 86 6.45 -4.52 22.83
C ILE A 86 6.38 -3.48 21.72
N GLU A 87 7.51 -2.88 21.36
CA GLU A 87 7.61 -1.91 20.26
C GLU A 87 7.41 -2.56 18.86
N GLY A 88 7.29 -3.89 18.77
CA GLY A 88 7.04 -4.60 17.51
C GLY A 88 8.17 -4.55 16.48
N ASN A 89 9.30 -3.91 16.78
CA ASN A 89 10.40 -3.63 15.85
C ASN A 89 10.96 -4.88 15.13
N LEU A 90 10.90 -6.04 15.76
CA LEU A 90 11.33 -7.32 15.17
C LEU A 90 10.33 -7.84 14.12
N PHE A 91 9.02 -7.74 14.43
CA PHE A 91 7.96 -8.18 13.53
C PHE A 91 7.82 -7.26 12.31
N HIS A 92 7.98 -5.94 12.49
CA HIS A 92 7.95 -4.97 11.40
C HIS A 92 9.08 -5.21 10.38
N ALA A 93 10.29 -5.52 10.83
CA ALA A 93 11.42 -5.79 9.92
C ALA A 93 11.22 -7.05 9.05
N VAL A 94 10.68 -8.12 9.62
CA VAL A 94 10.36 -9.36 8.88
C VAL A 94 9.19 -9.13 7.92
N ARG A 95 8.14 -8.44 8.37
CA ARG A 95 6.98 -8.09 7.56
C ARG A 95 7.39 -7.21 6.37
N ARG A 96 8.25 -6.20 6.59
CA ARG A 96 8.76 -5.30 5.56
C ARG A 96 9.52 -6.08 4.47
N LYS A 97 10.45 -6.96 4.83
CA LYS A 97 11.16 -7.80 3.84
C LYS A 97 10.23 -8.69 3.01
N LYS A 98 9.16 -9.20 3.62
CA LYS A 98 8.14 -9.99 2.91
C LYS A 98 7.35 -9.12 1.93
N MET A 99 6.97 -7.92 2.36
CA MET A 99 6.28 -6.93 1.51
C MET A 99 7.15 -6.50 0.33
N ASP A 100 8.42 -6.16 0.56
CA ASP A 100 9.35 -5.75 -0.50
C ASP A 100 9.44 -6.81 -1.61
N LYS A 101 9.47 -8.11 -1.21
CA LYS A 101 9.45 -9.23 -2.17
C LYS A 101 8.13 -9.31 -2.94
N GLN A 102 6.99 -9.07 -2.28
CA GLN A 102 5.67 -9.09 -2.92
C GLN A 102 5.54 -7.93 -3.91
N ILE A 103 5.97 -6.72 -3.52
CA ILE A 103 5.96 -5.54 -4.39
C ILE A 103 6.86 -5.76 -5.62
N ALA A 104 8.04 -6.33 -5.44
CA ALA A 104 8.98 -6.61 -6.54
C ALA A 104 8.40 -7.59 -7.60
N GLN A 105 7.44 -8.44 -7.21
CA GLN A 105 6.76 -9.38 -8.10
C GLN A 105 5.57 -8.78 -8.84
N LEU A 106 5.05 -7.64 -8.37
CA LEU A 106 3.91 -6.98 -9.01
C LEU A 106 4.26 -6.47 -10.42
N GLN A 107 3.28 -6.56 -11.30
CA GLN A 107 3.33 -6.02 -12.65
C GLN A 107 2.00 -5.36 -12.97
N LYS A 108 2.06 -4.28 -13.76
CA LYS A 108 0.87 -3.52 -14.18
C LYS A 108 -0.01 -3.04 -13.00
N HIS A 109 0.57 -2.89 -11.83
CA HIS A 109 -0.12 -2.40 -10.64
C HIS A 109 -0.25 -0.88 -10.65
N ILE A 110 -1.08 -0.35 -9.76
CA ILE A 110 -1.27 1.08 -9.53
C ILE A 110 -0.47 1.50 -8.29
N ILE A 111 0.25 2.62 -8.37
CA ILE A 111 0.89 3.24 -7.21
C ILE A 111 -0.01 4.36 -6.70
N VAL A 112 -0.41 4.31 -5.44
CA VAL A 112 -1.24 5.35 -4.80
C VAL A 112 -0.34 6.14 -3.84
N CYS A 113 0.00 7.38 -4.21
CA CYS A 113 0.83 8.29 -3.42
C CYS A 113 -0.05 9.20 -2.57
N GLY A 114 -0.14 8.88 -1.28
CA GLY A 114 -1.01 9.52 -0.30
C GLY A 114 -2.21 8.64 0.07
N CYS A 115 -2.32 8.29 1.35
CA CYS A 115 -3.39 7.45 1.89
C CYS A 115 -4.26 8.20 2.92
N GLY A 116 -4.43 9.50 2.74
CA GLY A 116 -5.38 10.31 3.50
C GLY A 116 -6.83 9.98 3.10
N ARG A 117 -7.78 10.82 3.52
CA ARG A 117 -9.24 10.59 3.32
C ARG A 117 -9.62 10.21 1.88
N VAL A 118 -9.11 10.92 0.88
CA VAL A 118 -9.41 10.64 -0.52
C VAL A 118 -8.62 9.43 -1.03
N GLY A 119 -7.37 9.29 -0.60
CA GLY A 119 -6.53 8.15 -0.97
C GLY A 119 -7.07 6.81 -0.47
N LEU A 120 -7.60 6.75 0.75
CA LEU A 120 -8.29 5.56 1.28
C LEU A 120 -9.48 5.16 0.42
N GLN A 121 -10.26 6.14 -0.07
CA GLN A 121 -11.38 5.84 -0.96
C GLN A 121 -10.91 5.25 -2.29
N VAL A 122 -9.79 5.76 -2.83
CA VAL A 122 -9.17 5.18 -4.04
C VAL A 122 -8.70 3.75 -3.77
N VAL A 123 -8.10 3.50 -2.61
CA VAL A 123 -7.64 2.17 -2.21
C VAL A 123 -8.80 1.18 -2.11
N HIS A 124 -9.91 1.56 -1.46
CA HIS A 124 -11.09 0.71 -1.35
C HIS A 124 -11.67 0.35 -2.71
N GLU A 125 -11.80 1.33 -3.62
CA GLU A 125 -12.29 1.10 -4.98
C GLU A 125 -11.39 0.14 -5.78
N LEU A 126 -10.06 0.29 -5.65
CA LEU A 126 -9.10 -0.63 -6.29
C LEU A 126 -9.18 -2.05 -5.71
N GLN A 127 -9.44 -2.17 -4.40
CA GLN A 127 -9.65 -3.47 -3.74
C GLN A 127 -10.92 -4.17 -4.23
N GLU A 128 -12.03 -3.46 -4.30
CA GLU A 128 -13.31 -4.00 -4.80
C GLU A 128 -13.17 -4.50 -6.23
N LYS A 129 -12.49 -3.73 -7.07
CA LYS A 129 -12.21 -4.11 -8.47
C LYS A 129 -11.10 -5.14 -8.63
N LYS A 130 -10.46 -5.58 -7.54
CA LYS A 130 -9.34 -6.53 -7.53
C LYS A 130 -8.16 -6.08 -8.41
N ILE A 131 -7.96 -4.77 -8.53
CA ILE A 131 -6.84 -4.19 -9.26
C ILE A 131 -5.62 -4.18 -8.31
N PRO A 132 -4.47 -4.75 -8.72
CA PRO A 132 -3.28 -4.75 -7.87
C PRO A 132 -2.74 -3.34 -7.67
N PHE A 133 -2.39 -2.99 -6.43
CA PHE A 133 -1.86 -1.67 -6.09
C PHE A 133 -0.84 -1.72 -4.96
N VAL A 134 -0.07 -0.65 -4.84
CA VAL A 134 0.88 -0.36 -3.76
C VAL A 134 0.62 1.05 -3.27
N VAL A 135 0.56 1.23 -1.96
CA VAL A 135 0.38 2.55 -1.34
C VAL A 135 1.73 3.12 -0.92
N VAL A 136 1.92 4.41 -1.12
CA VAL A 136 3.09 5.17 -0.63
C VAL A 136 2.59 6.28 0.27
N ASP A 137 3.01 6.29 1.53
CA ASP A 137 2.68 7.38 2.47
C ASP A 137 3.81 7.59 3.48
N LYS A 138 3.88 8.80 4.04
CA LYS A 138 4.80 9.19 5.12
C LYS A 138 4.30 8.72 6.50
N ASP A 139 3.00 8.48 6.65
CA ASP A 139 2.38 8.06 7.89
C ASP A 139 2.22 6.53 7.95
N GLU A 140 3.01 5.90 8.81
CA GLU A 140 3.02 4.45 8.97
C GLU A 140 1.76 3.93 9.71
N SER A 141 1.08 4.76 10.49
CA SER A 141 -0.08 4.38 11.31
C SER A 141 -1.28 3.91 10.48
N ILE A 142 -1.41 4.41 9.26
CA ILE A 142 -2.49 4.07 8.33
C ILE A 142 -2.39 2.60 7.89
N PHE A 143 -1.18 2.07 7.78
CA PHE A 143 -0.95 0.71 7.26
C PHE A 143 -1.16 -0.40 8.29
N GLU A 144 -1.20 -0.07 9.58
CA GLU A 144 -1.48 -1.05 10.64
C GLU A 144 -2.94 -1.48 10.65
N GLN A 145 -3.85 -0.57 10.26
CA GLN A 145 -5.29 -0.82 10.25
C GLN A 145 -5.73 -1.61 9.01
N GLU A 146 -5.06 -1.40 7.87
CA GLU A 146 -5.52 -1.86 6.56
C GLU A 146 -4.57 -2.90 5.98
N LYS A 147 -4.26 -3.97 6.25
CA LYS A 147 -3.35 -5.03 5.69
C LYS A 147 -2.92 -4.82 4.21
N LEU A 148 -2.47 -3.60 3.88
CA LEU A 148 -2.11 -3.17 2.53
C LEU A 148 -0.66 -3.53 2.19
N LEU A 149 -0.36 -3.66 0.89
CA LEU A 149 1.01 -3.56 0.40
C LEU A 149 1.39 -2.08 0.35
N TYR A 150 2.44 -1.70 1.08
CA TYR A 150 2.83 -0.29 1.17
C TYR A 150 4.34 -0.08 1.16
N VAL A 151 4.73 1.12 0.79
CA VAL A 151 6.08 1.66 0.96
C VAL A 151 5.97 2.89 1.86
N HIS A 152 6.61 2.83 3.03
CA HIS A 152 6.71 3.99 3.92
C HIS A 152 7.79 4.94 3.41
N GLY A 153 7.43 6.19 3.10
CA GLY A 153 8.37 7.20 2.63
C GLY A 153 7.71 8.39 1.94
N ASP A 154 8.54 9.31 1.51
CA ASP A 154 8.14 10.48 0.74
C ASP A 154 8.04 10.12 -0.74
N ALA A 155 6.84 10.20 -1.31
CA ALA A 155 6.60 9.88 -2.72
C ALA A 155 7.25 10.87 -3.70
N THR A 156 7.80 11.98 -3.22
CA THR A 156 8.60 12.90 -4.04
C THR A 156 10.02 12.38 -4.32
N GLU A 157 10.47 11.37 -3.55
CA GLU A 157 11.80 10.78 -3.69
C GLU A 157 11.81 9.65 -4.72
N ASP A 158 12.77 9.67 -5.65
CA ASP A 158 12.96 8.66 -6.69
C ASP A 158 13.06 7.24 -6.09
N GLN A 159 13.83 7.08 -5.01
CA GLN A 159 14.07 5.79 -4.37
C GLN A 159 12.79 5.17 -3.81
N VAL A 160 11.88 5.99 -3.29
CA VAL A 160 10.59 5.53 -2.74
C VAL A 160 9.70 5.02 -3.87
N LEU A 161 9.63 5.72 -5.01
CA LEU A 161 8.89 5.26 -6.18
C LEU A 161 9.53 4.02 -6.82
N HIS A 162 10.86 3.91 -6.81
CA HIS A 162 11.55 2.68 -7.23
C HIS A 162 11.16 1.49 -6.35
N ASN A 163 11.13 1.67 -5.03
CA ASN A 163 10.70 0.63 -4.08
C ASN A 163 9.23 0.24 -4.28
N ALA A 164 8.39 1.17 -4.74
CA ALA A 164 7.00 0.91 -5.12
C ALA A 164 6.84 0.25 -6.50
N GLY A 165 7.93 0.02 -7.24
CA GLY A 165 7.93 -0.69 -8.52
C GLY A 165 7.48 0.17 -9.71
N ILE A 166 7.79 1.47 -9.72
CA ILE A 166 7.36 2.44 -10.75
C ILE A 166 7.64 1.98 -12.18
N SER A 167 8.77 1.30 -12.42
CA SER A 167 9.15 0.82 -13.76
C SER A 167 8.21 -0.24 -14.34
N LYS A 168 7.45 -0.95 -13.48
CA LYS A 168 6.49 -2.01 -13.86
C LYS A 168 5.05 -1.60 -13.65
N ALA A 169 4.80 -0.43 -13.07
CA ALA A 169 3.47 0.06 -12.77
C ALA A 169 2.74 0.50 -14.06
N ALA A 170 1.43 0.24 -14.12
CA ALA A 170 0.55 0.71 -15.20
C ALA A 170 0.06 2.13 -14.96
N GLY A 171 -0.06 2.54 -13.70
CA GLY A 171 -0.55 3.86 -13.33
C GLY A 171 -0.04 4.34 -11.98
N LEU A 172 -0.16 5.65 -11.77
CA LEU A 172 0.14 6.31 -10.51
C LEU A 172 -0.95 7.33 -10.20
N VAL A 173 -1.36 7.37 -8.94
CA VAL A 173 -2.29 8.37 -8.40
C VAL A 173 -1.51 9.26 -7.42
N ALA A 174 -1.29 10.53 -7.77
CA ALA A 174 -0.69 11.54 -6.89
C ALA A 174 -1.82 12.27 -6.15
N ILE A 175 -2.03 11.94 -4.85
CA ILE A 175 -3.21 12.36 -4.11
C ILE A 175 -2.89 12.80 -2.67
N VAL A 176 -1.65 13.25 -2.45
CA VAL A 176 -1.28 13.86 -1.16
C VAL A 176 -2.01 15.20 -0.94
N ALA A 177 -2.00 15.68 0.31
CA ALA A 177 -2.75 16.90 0.66
C ALA A 177 -2.16 18.18 0.03
N ASN A 178 -0.87 18.18 -0.27
CA ASN A 178 -0.14 19.35 -0.77
C ASN A 178 -0.03 19.32 -2.30
N ASP A 179 -0.56 20.33 -2.96
CA ASP A 179 -0.53 20.46 -4.43
C ASP A 179 0.91 20.49 -5.00
N ALA A 180 1.85 21.15 -4.32
CA ALA A 180 3.23 21.20 -4.77
C ALA A 180 3.89 19.81 -4.73
N GLU A 181 3.63 19.02 -3.68
CA GLU A 181 4.09 17.64 -3.61
C GLU A 181 3.48 16.80 -4.74
N ASN A 182 2.18 16.97 -5.06
CA ASN A 182 1.56 16.27 -6.19
C ASN A 182 2.22 16.62 -7.53
N VAL A 183 2.67 17.87 -7.73
CA VAL A 183 3.44 18.29 -8.92
C VAL A 183 4.79 17.58 -8.94
N PHE A 184 5.53 17.54 -7.82
CA PHE A 184 6.82 16.84 -7.74
C PHE A 184 6.69 15.33 -7.97
N ILE A 185 5.72 14.68 -7.31
CA ILE A 185 5.42 13.25 -7.52
C ILE A 185 5.14 12.98 -9.00
N THR A 186 4.34 13.84 -9.65
CA THR A 186 3.99 13.70 -11.08
C THR A 186 5.23 13.81 -11.97
N LEU A 187 6.09 14.82 -11.72
CA LEU A 187 7.35 15.00 -12.45
C LEU A 187 8.29 13.82 -12.29
N THR A 188 8.52 13.40 -11.04
CA THR A 188 9.37 12.25 -10.69
C THR A 188 8.86 10.98 -11.36
N ALA A 189 7.57 10.69 -11.22
CA ALA A 189 6.96 9.50 -11.82
C ALA A 189 7.07 9.49 -13.35
N ARG A 190 6.84 10.62 -14.01
CA ARG A 190 6.96 10.77 -15.45
C ARG A 190 8.41 10.61 -15.91
N GLY A 191 9.37 11.14 -15.13
CA GLY A 191 10.81 10.97 -15.39
C GLY A 191 11.27 9.52 -15.27
N LEU A 192 10.78 8.79 -14.27
CA LEU A 192 11.13 7.39 -14.01
C LEU A 192 10.43 6.41 -14.97
N ASN A 193 9.21 6.72 -15.40
CA ASN A 193 8.45 5.89 -16.33
C ASN A 193 7.64 6.78 -17.30
N GLY A 194 8.18 6.99 -18.50
CA GLY A 194 7.58 7.86 -19.52
C GLY A 194 6.19 7.41 -20.02
N ALA A 195 5.86 6.12 -19.89
CA ALA A 195 4.59 5.55 -20.39
C ALA A 195 3.49 5.43 -19.32
N ILE A 196 3.82 5.68 -18.04
CA ILE A 196 2.87 5.49 -16.93
C ILE A 196 1.65 6.43 -17.05
N LYS A 197 0.46 5.92 -16.76
CA LYS A 197 -0.74 6.76 -16.67
C LYS A 197 -0.78 7.44 -15.30
N ILE A 198 -0.84 8.78 -15.27
CA ILE A 198 -0.81 9.56 -14.03
C ILE A 198 -2.14 10.29 -13.86
N VAL A 199 -2.79 10.05 -12.72
CA VAL A 199 -3.92 10.84 -12.24
C VAL A 199 -3.46 11.64 -11.03
N ALA A 200 -3.67 12.95 -11.03
CA ALA A 200 -3.21 13.82 -9.95
C ALA A 200 -4.36 14.63 -9.35
N ARG A 201 -4.29 14.86 -8.04
CA ARG A 201 -5.18 15.76 -7.32
C ARG A 201 -4.64 17.18 -7.38
N ALA A 202 -5.52 18.13 -7.67
CA ALA A 202 -5.30 19.57 -7.44
C ALA A 202 -6.37 20.10 -6.50
N GLU A 203 -5.99 20.84 -5.48
CA GLU A 203 -6.94 21.59 -4.64
C GLU A 203 -7.21 22.96 -5.23
N LYS A 204 -6.18 23.60 -5.81
CA LYS A 204 -6.25 24.92 -6.40
C LYS A 204 -6.37 24.85 -7.93
N PRO A 205 -7.28 25.62 -8.56
CA PRO A 205 -7.44 25.63 -10.01
C PRO A 205 -6.14 25.93 -10.78
N GLU A 206 -5.31 26.87 -10.26
CA GLU A 206 -4.03 27.22 -10.88
C GLU A 206 -2.98 26.10 -10.85
N THR A 207 -3.17 25.07 -10.01
CA THR A 207 -2.30 23.90 -9.96
C THR A 207 -2.64 22.88 -11.05
N GLU A 208 -3.86 22.86 -11.54
CA GLU A 208 -4.28 21.91 -12.56
C GLU A 208 -3.40 21.97 -13.82
N GLU A 209 -3.14 23.18 -14.31
CA GLU A 209 -2.30 23.38 -15.49
C GLU A 209 -0.85 22.97 -15.24
N LYS A 210 -0.32 23.24 -14.04
CA LYS A 210 1.03 22.81 -13.63
C LYS A 210 1.15 21.29 -13.62
N LEU A 211 0.15 20.60 -13.08
CA LEU A 211 0.12 19.13 -13.07
C LEU A 211 0.03 18.54 -14.48
N ARG A 212 -0.76 19.13 -15.39
CA ARG A 212 -0.81 18.71 -16.80
C ARG A 212 0.57 18.88 -17.47
N ARG A 213 1.22 20.04 -17.26
CA ARG A 213 2.57 20.29 -17.77
C ARG A 213 3.62 19.36 -17.14
N ALA A 214 3.44 18.98 -15.88
CA ALA A 214 4.29 17.99 -15.20
C ALA A 214 4.12 16.58 -15.76
N GLY A 215 3.10 16.32 -16.60
CA GLY A 215 2.87 15.04 -17.25
C GLY A 215 1.68 14.24 -16.71
N ALA A 216 0.79 14.85 -15.92
CA ALA A 216 -0.45 14.19 -15.51
C ALA A 216 -1.38 13.98 -16.72
N ASN A 217 -1.88 12.75 -16.89
CA ASN A 217 -2.86 12.42 -17.92
C ASN A 217 -4.25 12.96 -17.57
N LYS A 218 -4.57 12.99 -16.27
CA LYS A 218 -5.83 13.53 -15.74
C LYS A 218 -5.57 14.27 -14.43
N VAL A 219 -6.20 15.41 -14.28
CA VAL A 219 -6.19 16.17 -13.02
C VAL A 219 -7.61 16.25 -12.49
N ILE A 220 -7.77 16.00 -11.20
CA ILE A 220 -9.06 16.00 -10.49
C ILE A 220 -8.97 16.98 -9.32
N ASN A 221 -9.99 17.82 -9.18
CA ASN A 221 -10.20 18.65 -8.00
C ASN A 221 -11.40 18.10 -7.20
N PRO A 222 -11.15 17.30 -6.14
CA PRO A 222 -12.22 16.66 -5.39
C PRO A 222 -13.16 17.66 -4.72
N SER A 223 -12.62 18.74 -4.16
CA SER A 223 -13.40 19.77 -3.48
C SER A 223 -14.36 20.49 -4.43
N SER A 224 -13.91 20.84 -5.62
CA SER A 224 -14.75 21.46 -6.65
C SER A 224 -15.84 20.50 -7.12
N MET A 225 -15.49 19.24 -7.39
CA MET A 225 -16.45 18.21 -7.81
C MET A 225 -17.50 17.96 -6.73
N ALA A 226 -17.09 17.80 -5.47
CA ALA A 226 -17.99 17.61 -4.35
C ALA A 226 -18.91 18.84 -4.17
N GLY A 227 -18.38 20.06 -4.25
CA GLY A 227 -19.16 21.29 -4.15
C GLY A 227 -20.24 21.40 -5.23
N ILE A 228 -19.90 21.10 -6.49
CA ILE A 228 -20.87 21.07 -7.60
C ILE A 228 -21.93 19.99 -7.34
N HIS A 229 -21.54 18.81 -6.89
CA HIS A 229 -22.47 17.71 -6.63
C HIS A 229 -23.44 18.04 -5.50
N ILE A 230 -22.96 18.63 -4.39
CA ILE A 230 -23.77 19.09 -3.28
C ILE A 230 -24.78 20.16 -3.74
N ALA A 231 -24.31 21.16 -4.49
CA ALA A 231 -25.20 22.22 -5.01
C ALA A 231 -26.29 21.65 -5.93
N LYS A 232 -25.94 20.72 -6.82
CA LYS A 232 -26.90 20.03 -7.68
C LYS A 232 -27.86 19.14 -6.87
N GLY A 233 -27.42 18.55 -5.77
CA GLY A 233 -28.27 17.76 -4.88
C GLY A 233 -29.45 18.56 -4.30
N ILE A 234 -29.25 19.87 -4.07
CA ILE A 234 -30.32 20.78 -3.64
C ILE A 234 -31.17 21.26 -4.83
N ALA A 235 -30.51 21.64 -5.93
CA ALA A 235 -31.18 22.24 -7.08
C ALA A 235 -31.94 21.21 -7.93
N ASN A 236 -31.40 20.02 -8.09
CA ASN A 236 -31.89 18.95 -8.99
C ASN A 236 -31.82 17.56 -8.31
N PRO A 237 -32.53 17.33 -7.19
CA PRO A 237 -32.35 16.13 -6.38
C PRO A 237 -32.59 14.82 -7.12
N LEU A 238 -33.59 14.75 -7.97
CA LEU A 238 -33.91 13.55 -8.75
C LEU A 238 -32.81 13.21 -9.75
N THR A 239 -32.22 14.23 -10.39
CA THR A 239 -31.11 14.03 -11.34
C THR A 239 -29.89 13.49 -10.62
N VAL A 240 -29.55 14.06 -9.46
CA VAL A 240 -28.39 13.59 -8.67
C VAL A 240 -28.64 12.17 -8.18
N HIS A 241 -29.81 11.88 -7.62
CA HIS A 241 -30.16 10.54 -7.19
C HIS A 241 -30.03 9.50 -8.34
N TYR A 242 -30.53 9.84 -9.53
CA TYR A 242 -30.40 8.95 -10.69
C TYR A 242 -28.95 8.73 -11.11
N ILE A 243 -28.14 9.80 -11.18
CA ILE A 243 -26.72 9.72 -11.51
C ILE A 243 -25.97 8.87 -10.47
N ASP A 244 -26.23 9.07 -9.18
CA ASP A 244 -25.60 8.32 -8.09
C ASP A 244 -25.97 6.84 -8.15
N THR A 245 -27.23 6.53 -8.43
CA THR A 245 -27.70 5.15 -8.62
C THR A 245 -26.96 4.46 -9.77
N VAL A 246 -26.77 5.17 -10.88
CA VAL A 246 -26.17 4.63 -12.10
C VAL A 246 -24.64 4.53 -12.00
N LEU A 247 -23.97 5.57 -11.45
CA LEU A 247 -22.50 5.61 -11.39
C LEU A 247 -21.91 4.85 -10.21
N TYR A 248 -22.60 4.88 -9.05
CA TYR A 248 -22.09 4.28 -7.81
C TYR A 248 -22.79 2.97 -7.44
N GLY A 249 -23.75 2.53 -8.27
CA GLY A 249 -24.39 1.22 -8.10
C GLY A 249 -25.14 1.04 -6.79
N ILE A 250 -25.68 2.14 -6.21
CA ILE A 250 -26.35 2.12 -4.90
C ILE A 250 -27.50 1.08 -4.87
N GLU A 251 -28.14 0.81 -5.99
CA GLU A 251 -29.19 -0.22 -6.13
C GLU A 251 -28.76 -1.44 -6.98
N GLN A 252 -27.50 -1.49 -7.43
CA GLN A 252 -26.89 -2.59 -8.23
C GLN A 252 -27.69 -3.09 -9.46
N SER A 253 -28.75 -2.37 -9.84
CA SER A 253 -29.65 -2.82 -10.92
C SER A 253 -29.22 -2.33 -12.29
N PHE A 254 -28.68 -1.11 -12.39
CA PHE A 254 -28.27 -0.49 -13.65
C PHE A 254 -26.87 0.09 -13.54
N VAL A 255 -26.07 -0.07 -14.59
CA VAL A 255 -24.70 0.42 -14.65
C VAL A 255 -24.38 1.01 -16.01
N ILE A 256 -23.31 1.83 -16.07
CA ILE A 256 -22.68 2.27 -17.31
C ILE A 256 -21.38 1.52 -17.46
N GLU A 257 -21.19 0.87 -18.61
CA GLU A 257 -19.96 0.13 -18.92
C GLU A 257 -19.34 0.56 -20.26
N GLU A 258 -18.04 0.32 -20.39
CA GLU A 258 -17.29 0.48 -21.62
C GLU A 258 -17.08 -0.90 -22.25
N ILE A 259 -17.59 -1.11 -23.46
CA ILE A 259 -17.46 -2.39 -24.19
C ILE A 259 -16.82 -2.12 -25.55
N GLN A 260 -15.79 -2.90 -25.89
CA GLN A 260 -15.14 -2.81 -27.19
C GLN A 260 -15.85 -3.67 -28.24
N VAL A 261 -16.13 -3.10 -29.40
CA VAL A 261 -16.66 -3.85 -30.56
C VAL A 261 -15.54 -4.73 -31.11
N GLY A 262 -15.72 -6.04 -31.02
CA GLY A 262 -14.77 -7.03 -31.50
C GLY A 262 -14.58 -7.00 -33.03
N LYS A 263 -13.42 -7.50 -33.49
CA LYS A 263 -13.04 -7.51 -34.90
C LYS A 263 -14.01 -8.29 -35.79
N ASP A 264 -14.59 -9.38 -35.25
CA ASP A 264 -15.53 -10.25 -35.98
C ASP A 264 -16.96 -10.13 -35.44
N SER A 265 -17.30 -9.03 -34.77
CA SER A 265 -18.59 -8.84 -34.13
C SER A 265 -19.73 -8.84 -35.18
N ILE A 266 -20.82 -9.55 -34.85
CA ILE A 266 -22.04 -9.55 -35.68
C ILE A 266 -22.70 -8.16 -35.80
N LEU A 267 -22.36 -7.23 -34.92
CA LEU A 267 -22.85 -5.85 -34.89
C LEU A 267 -21.93 -4.89 -35.66
N ALA A 268 -20.70 -5.29 -35.98
CA ALA A 268 -19.79 -4.48 -36.75
C ALA A 268 -20.34 -4.23 -38.17
N SER A 269 -20.25 -2.99 -38.63
CA SER A 269 -20.79 -2.50 -39.93
C SER A 269 -22.31 -2.35 -39.99
N LYS A 270 -23.07 -2.73 -38.94
CA LYS A 270 -24.51 -2.47 -38.87
C LYS A 270 -24.76 -1.10 -38.28
N SER A 271 -25.83 -0.44 -38.72
CA SER A 271 -26.33 0.75 -38.00
C SER A 271 -26.97 0.37 -36.67
N LEU A 272 -27.07 1.35 -35.75
CA LEU A 272 -27.72 1.12 -34.46
C LEU A 272 -29.20 0.73 -34.63
N LEU A 273 -29.85 1.20 -35.71
CA LEU A 273 -31.22 0.81 -36.06
C LEU A 273 -31.29 -0.66 -36.50
N GLU A 274 -30.38 -1.09 -37.39
CA GLU A 274 -30.29 -2.48 -37.87
C GLU A 274 -29.86 -3.45 -36.78
N SER A 275 -28.99 -3.04 -35.87
CA SER A 275 -28.53 -3.84 -34.74
C SER A 275 -29.61 -4.04 -33.69
N ASN A 276 -30.62 -3.17 -33.67
CA ASN A 276 -31.80 -3.21 -32.77
C ASN A 276 -31.46 -3.52 -31.30
N VAL A 277 -30.27 -3.04 -30.83
CA VAL A 277 -29.66 -3.34 -29.52
C VAL A 277 -30.65 -3.07 -28.39
N ARG A 278 -31.37 -1.93 -28.46
CA ARG A 278 -32.29 -1.51 -27.40
C ARG A 278 -33.44 -2.52 -27.21
N ASN A 279 -34.02 -3.02 -28.28
CA ASN A 279 -35.17 -3.93 -28.18
C ASN A 279 -34.75 -5.39 -27.94
N GLN A 280 -33.54 -5.79 -28.38
CA GLN A 280 -33.05 -7.14 -28.22
C GLN A 280 -32.43 -7.38 -26.85
N PHE A 281 -31.67 -6.40 -26.33
CA PHE A 281 -30.87 -6.56 -25.14
C PHE A 281 -31.29 -5.64 -23.98
N ASP A 282 -32.26 -4.73 -24.21
CA ASP A 282 -32.64 -3.70 -23.22
C ASP A 282 -31.43 -2.83 -22.77
N VAL A 283 -30.52 -2.55 -23.72
CA VAL A 283 -29.29 -1.78 -23.54
C VAL A 283 -29.34 -0.51 -24.38
N THR A 284 -28.93 0.61 -23.82
CA THR A 284 -28.85 1.90 -24.52
C THR A 284 -27.39 2.28 -24.76
N ILE A 285 -27.03 2.56 -26.02
CA ILE A 285 -25.70 3.09 -26.36
C ILE A 285 -25.72 4.61 -26.15
N LEU A 286 -24.94 5.10 -25.19
CA LEU A 286 -24.85 6.51 -24.81
C LEU A 286 -23.86 7.28 -25.66
N ALA A 287 -22.73 6.64 -26.01
CA ALA A 287 -21.68 7.23 -26.82
C ALA A 287 -20.82 6.17 -27.53
N ILE A 288 -20.12 6.59 -28.56
CA ILE A 288 -19.14 5.78 -29.27
C ILE A 288 -17.82 6.55 -29.31
N LEU A 289 -16.74 5.95 -28.81
CA LEU A 289 -15.38 6.47 -28.94
C LEU A 289 -14.71 5.79 -30.13
N ARG A 290 -14.38 6.57 -31.14
CA ARG A 290 -13.74 6.15 -32.41
C ARG A 290 -12.56 7.07 -32.70
N ASP A 291 -11.37 6.51 -32.90
CA ASP A 291 -10.14 7.25 -33.23
C ASP A 291 -9.85 8.46 -32.32
N GLY A 292 -10.19 8.36 -31.06
CA GLY A 292 -10.02 9.42 -30.07
C GLY A 292 -11.15 10.48 -30.04
N TYR A 293 -12.17 10.37 -30.90
CA TYR A 293 -13.33 11.25 -30.91
C TYR A 293 -14.54 10.58 -30.27
N ILE A 294 -15.28 11.32 -29.46
CA ILE A 294 -16.51 10.83 -28.81
C ILE A 294 -17.73 11.30 -29.61
N ILE A 295 -18.50 10.35 -30.13
CA ILE A 295 -19.80 10.58 -30.75
C ILE A 295 -20.84 10.45 -29.62
N HIS A 296 -21.34 11.59 -29.16
CA HIS A 296 -22.37 11.61 -28.12
C HIS A 296 -23.76 11.38 -28.68
N ASN A 297 -24.60 10.64 -28.00
CA ASN A 297 -25.99 10.36 -28.36
C ASN A 297 -26.11 9.93 -29.85
N PRO A 298 -25.46 8.82 -30.26
CA PRO A 298 -25.41 8.42 -31.65
C PRO A 298 -26.83 8.16 -32.19
N THR A 299 -27.05 8.57 -33.43
CA THR A 299 -28.34 8.37 -34.08
C THR A 299 -28.51 6.91 -34.56
N GLY A 300 -29.75 6.50 -34.81
CA GLY A 300 -30.02 5.15 -35.31
C GLY A 300 -29.33 4.78 -36.62
N GLN A 301 -28.89 5.77 -37.42
CA GLN A 301 -28.15 5.57 -38.65
C GLN A 301 -26.63 5.41 -38.47
N GLU A 302 -26.11 5.75 -37.26
CA GLU A 302 -24.69 5.57 -36.95
C GLU A 302 -24.31 4.09 -36.99
N LYS A 303 -23.25 3.77 -37.72
CA LYS A 303 -22.75 2.40 -37.88
C LYS A 303 -21.66 2.11 -36.84
N LEU A 304 -21.75 0.97 -36.17
CA LEU A 304 -20.69 0.47 -35.35
C LEU A 304 -19.53 -0.05 -36.22
N GLN A 305 -18.32 0.28 -35.82
CA GLN A 305 -17.10 -0.16 -36.49
C GLN A 305 -16.30 -1.09 -35.59
N GLU A 306 -15.46 -1.92 -36.20
CA GLU A 306 -14.50 -2.71 -35.45
C GLU A 306 -13.60 -1.78 -34.60
N HIS A 307 -13.32 -2.21 -33.38
CA HIS A 307 -12.52 -1.47 -32.40
C HIS A 307 -13.17 -0.20 -31.81
N ASP A 308 -14.39 0.16 -32.21
CA ASP A 308 -15.12 1.19 -31.45
C ASP A 308 -15.21 0.81 -29.97
N MET A 309 -14.99 1.79 -29.10
CA MET A 309 -15.32 1.64 -27.67
C MET A 309 -16.69 2.28 -27.46
N ILE A 310 -17.68 1.50 -27.09
CA ILE A 310 -19.04 1.98 -26.84
C ILE A 310 -19.29 2.14 -25.35
N ILE A 311 -19.93 3.26 -24.98
CA ILE A 311 -20.42 3.50 -23.63
C ILE A 311 -21.88 3.11 -23.61
N VAL A 312 -22.20 2.10 -22.80
CA VAL A 312 -23.52 1.48 -22.76
C VAL A 312 -24.16 1.59 -21.39
N PHE A 313 -25.47 1.70 -21.35
CA PHE A 313 -26.29 1.73 -20.13
C PHE A 313 -27.31 0.60 -20.16
N GLY A 314 -27.41 -0.15 -19.08
CA GLY A 314 -28.35 -1.25 -18.93
C GLY A 314 -28.21 -1.96 -17.60
N SER A 315 -29.06 -2.96 -17.34
CA SER A 315 -28.87 -3.80 -16.16
C SER A 315 -27.63 -4.69 -16.31
N VAL A 316 -26.98 -5.03 -15.19
CA VAL A 316 -25.78 -5.86 -15.14
C VAL A 316 -25.98 -7.18 -15.90
N GLU A 317 -27.15 -7.81 -15.75
CA GLU A 317 -27.50 -9.05 -16.45
C GLU A 317 -27.56 -8.86 -17.96
N LYS A 318 -28.22 -7.80 -18.41
CA LYS A 318 -28.42 -7.49 -19.84
C LYS A 318 -27.12 -7.07 -20.51
N LEU A 319 -26.30 -6.30 -19.83
CA LEU A 319 -24.97 -5.93 -20.32
C LEU A 319 -24.08 -7.16 -20.49
N GLY A 320 -24.09 -8.10 -19.53
CA GLY A 320 -23.33 -9.35 -19.67
C GLY A 320 -23.84 -10.24 -20.84
N GLN A 321 -25.12 -10.22 -21.16
CA GLN A 321 -25.66 -10.89 -22.35
C GLN A 321 -25.21 -10.19 -23.63
N PHE A 322 -25.28 -8.87 -23.66
CA PHE A 322 -24.88 -8.03 -24.79
C PHE A 322 -23.38 -8.14 -25.08
N GLU A 323 -22.52 -8.14 -24.08
CA GLU A 323 -21.07 -8.30 -24.23
C GLU A 323 -20.73 -9.66 -24.87
N LYS A 324 -21.36 -10.73 -24.41
CA LYS A 324 -21.17 -12.08 -25.02
C LYS A 324 -21.53 -12.11 -26.49
N GLU A 325 -22.62 -11.44 -26.88
CA GLU A 325 -23.06 -11.36 -28.27
C GLU A 325 -22.10 -10.51 -29.12
N LEU A 326 -21.56 -9.40 -28.56
CA LEU A 326 -20.54 -8.59 -29.22
C LEU A 326 -19.23 -9.36 -29.48
N GLN A 327 -18.92 -10.34 -28.62
CA GLN A 327 -17.73 -11.17 -28.75
C GLN A 327 -17.98 -12.45 -29.54
N SER A 328 -19.23 -12.80 -29.80
CA SER A 328 -19.56 -13.98 -30.60
C SER A 328 -19.15 -13.76 -32.06
N LYS A 329 -18.38 -14.70 -32.60
CA LYS A 329 -17.94 -14.67 -33.99
C LYS A 329 -19.12 -14.93 -34.92
N ARG A 330 -19.11 -14.24 -36.07
CA ARG A 330 -19.96 -14.55 -37.24
C ARG A 330 -19.82 -15.99 -37.66
#